data_84d5cf5c33ebe488856cc59f92299af2
#
_entry.id   84d5cf5c33ebe488856cc59f92299af2
#
_cell.length_a   1.000
_cell.length_b   1.000
_cell.length_c   1.000
_cell.angle_alpha   90.00
_cell.angle_beta   90.00
_cell.angle_gamma   90.00
#
_symmetry.space_group_name_H-M   'P 1'
#
loop_
_entity.id
_entity.type
_entity.pdbx_description
1 polymer ?
#
loop_
_entity_poly.entity_id
_entity_poly.type
_entity_poly.pdbx_seq_one_letter_code
_entity_poly.pdbx_strand_id
1 'polypeptide(L)'
;MSTPSPLTRDGFIQAQDAIAQAAEEKAAQRQHAKKKLTARERLSLFFDDGVWHEVGQFIGGSVREGRIGSAVAAGYGRVQGRMVAAYAQDFSVLGGTLGKVEGDKIVDLIDRGIRMRIPIVGIQDSGGARIQEGVVALAQYGRIFKKTCEASGLVPQISIILGPCAGGAVYQPALTDFIVMTRENSHMFVTGPDVVAATTGEKVTLDELGGATIHNFQSGVAHHMADTEEEAIDYVRSLLDYLPSS
;
A
#
# COMPACT_ATOMS: atom_id res chain seq x y z
N MET A 1 20.33 33.35 8.21
CA MET A 1 20.42 32.90 6.82
C MET A 1 19.10 33.24 6.14
N SER A 2 19.12 33.99 5.02
CA SER A 2 17.88 34.35 4.31
C SER A 2 17.32 33.11 3.62
N THR A 3 16.01 32.88 3.76
CA THR A 3 15.31 31.82 3.03
C THR A 3 15.49 32.03 1.52
N PRO A 4 15.94 31.03 0.74
CA PRO A 4 16.12 31.17 -0.70
C PRO A 4 14.78 31.53 -1.37
N SER A 5 14.85 32.36 -2.43
CA SER A 5 13.67 32.70 -3.21
C SER A 5 13.04 31.47 -3.84
N PRO A 6 11.71 31.30 -3.81
CA PRO A 6 11.01 30.17 -4.44
C PRO A 6 11.22 30.10 -5.97
N LEU A 7 11.76 31.15 -6.58
CA LEU A 7 12.11 31.20 -8.02
C LEU A 7 13.48 30.57 -8.33
N THR A 8 14.25 30.18 -7.31
CA THR A 8 15.49 29.42 -7.50
C THR A 8 15.23 27.92 -7.38
N ARG A 9 16.11 27.10 -7.97
CA ARG A 9 16.03 25.62 -7.83
C ARG A 9 15.98 25.20 -6.36
N ASP A 10 16.84 25.74 -5.52
CA ASP A 10 16.93 25.39 -4.10
C ASP A 10 15.69 25.86 -3.34
N GLY A 11 15.17 27.05 -3.65
CA GLY A 11 13.92 27.54 -3.08
C GLY A 11 12.71 26.74 -3.49
N PHE A 12 12.67 26.24 -4.73
CA PHE A 12 11.62 25.33 -5.18
C PHE A 12 11.67 23.99 -4.45
N ILE A 13 12.86 23.37 -4.33
CA ILE A 13 13.04 22.11 -3.59
C ILE A 13 12.61 22.29 -2.13
N GLN A 14 13.08 23.34 -1.45
CA GLN A 14 12.70 23.62 -0.07
C GLN A 14 11.18 23.83 0.11
N ALA A 15 10.52 24.49 -0.84
CA ALA A 15 9.08 24.64 -0.80
C ALA A 15 8.34 23.30 -0.98
N GLN A 16 8.83 22.45 -1.86
CA GLN A 16 8.30 21.09 -2.04
C GLN A 16 8.46 20.24 -0.76
N ASP A 17 9.64 20.24 -0.17
CA ASP A 17 9.95 19.50 1.06
C ASP A 17 9.08 19.97 2.22
N ALA A 18 8.91 21.27 2.39
CA ALA A 18 8.06 21.84 3.45
C ALA A 18 6.59 21.42 3.30
N ILE A 19 6.07 21.41 2.08
CA ILE A 19 4.72 20.97 1.79
C ILE A 19 4.60 19.44 2.04
N ALA A 20 5.61 18.65 1.64
CA ALA A 20 5.64 17.20 1.86
C ALA A 20 5.64 16.87 3.36
N GLN A 21 6.47 17.55 4.13
CA GLN A 21 6.54 17.38 5.57
C GLN A 21 5.21 17.73 6.26
N ALA A 22 4.60 18.86 5.92
CA ALA A 22 3.31 19.25 6.51
C ALA A 22 2.17 18.28 6.19
N ALA A 23 2.20 17.64 5.02
CA ALA A 23 1.23 16.61 4.66
C ALA A 23 1.45 15.32 5.45
N GLU A 24 2.71 14.91 5.64
CA GLU A 24 3.08 13.73 6.42
C GLU A 24 2.74 13.90 7.90
N GLU A 25 2.97 15.07 8.50
CA GLU A 25 2.57 15.39 9.88
C GLU A 25 1.06 15.21 10.08
N LYS A 26 0.24 15.65 9.11
CA LYS A 26 -1.23 15.45 9.16
C LYS A 26 -1.62 13.98 9.02
N ALA A 27 -0.93 13.24 8.17
CA ALA A 27 -1.14 11.80 8.02
C ALA A 27 -0.78 11.07 9.31
N ALA A 28 0.38 11.39 9.91
CA ALA A 28 0.85 10.83 11.17
C ALA A 28 -0.15 11.06 12.30
N GLN A 29 -0.64 12.29 12.48
CA GLN A 29 -1.66 12.59 13.50
C GLN A 29 -2.91 11.71 13.37
N ARG A 30 -3.37 11.45 12.15
CA ARG A 30 -4.58 10.64 11.89
C ARG A 30 -4.34 9.15 12.09
N GLN A 31 -3.17 8.65 11.68
CA GLN A 31 -2.84 7.23 11.74
C GLN A 31 -2.38 6.82 13.14
N HIS A 32 -1.52 7.60 13.78
CA HIS A 32 -1.06 7.32 15.15
C HIS A 32 -2.20 7.35 16.18
N ALA A 33 -3.22 8.19 15.98
CA ALA A 33 -4.44 8.16 16.80
C ALA A 33 -5.19 6.81 16.72
N LYS A 34 -4.95 6.04 15.65
CA LYS A 34 -5.48 4.68 15.43
C LYS A 34 -4.45 3.59 15.73
N LYS A 35 -3.30 3.94 16.30
CA LYS A 35 -2.15 3.06 16.52
C LYS A 35 -1.63 2.40 15.24
N LYS A 36 -1.63 3.14 14.12
CA LYS A 36 -1.16 2.70 12.82
C LYS A 36 -0.05 3.62 12.34
N LEU A 37 0.87 3.07 11.56
CA LEU A 37 1.90 3.83 10.86
C LEU A 37 1.33 4.50 9.60
N THR A 38 1.96 5.58 9.16
CA THR A 38 1.67 6.16 7.83
C THR A 38 2.22 5.29 6.71
N ALA A 39 1.76 5.51 5.49
CA ALA A 39 2.28 4.80 4.32
C ALA A 39 3.80 5.00 4.13
N ARG A 40 4.31 6.21 4.39
CA ARG A 40 5.75 6.51 4.26
C ARG A 40 6.56 5.97 5.42
N GLU A 41 6.05 5.97 6.65
CA GLU A 41 6.68 5.31 7.79
C GLU A 41 6.84 3.80 7.54
N ARG A 42 5.80 3.14 7.02
CA ARG A 42 5.85 1.72 6.63
C ARG A 42 6.93 1.44 5.59
N LEU A 43 7.02 2.28 4.55
CA LEU A 43 8.07 2.14 3.53
C LEU A 43 9.46 2.43 4.10
N SER A 44 9.58 3.42 4.99
CA SER A 44 10.86 3.72 5.66
C SER A 44 11.32 2.59 6.59
N LEU A 45 10.40 1.90 7.26
CA LEU A 45 10.73 0.69 8.03
C LEU A 45 11.08 -0.50 7.12
N PHE A 46 10.44 -0.58 5.96
CA PHE A 46 10.65 -1.68 5.03
C PHE A 46 12.02 -1.61 4.33
N PHE A 47 12.49 -0.42 3.97
CA PHE A 47 13.77 -0.24 3.28
C PHE A 47 14.94 -0.05 4.26
N ASP A 48 16.12 -0.47 3.84
CA ASP A 48 17.35 -0.37 4.63
C ASP A 48 17.65 1.09 5.00
N ASP A 49 17.98 1.34 6.26
CA ASP A 49 18.28 2.66 6.83
C ASP A 49 17.18 3.72 6.59
N GLY A 50 15.97 3.30 6.26
CA GLY A 50 14.87 4.19 5.90
C GLY A 50 15.04 4.91 4.56
N VAL A 51 16.01 4.48 3.73
CA VAL A 51 16.39 5.17 2.49
C VAL A 51 15.70 4.52 1.29
N TRP A 52 14.85 5.30 0.63
CA TRP A 52 14.17 4.90 -0.60
C TRP A 52 13.90 6.07 -1.53
N HIS A 53 13.66 5.80 -2.78
CA HIS A 53 13.37 6.79 -3.81
C HIS A 53 11.89 6.77 -4.18
N GLU A 54 11.14 7.78 -3.73
CA GLU A 54 9.71 7.90 -4.04
C GLU A 54 9.50 8.36 -5.49
N VAL A 55 8.63 7.65 -6.21
CA VAL A 55 8.27 7.96 -7.59
C VAL A 55 6.91 8.66 -7.62
N GLY A 56 6.84 9.81 -8.28
CA GLY A 56 5.58 10.53 -8.45
C GLY A 56 4.97 11.05 -7.16
N GLN A 57 5.78 11.49 -6.20
CA GLN A 57 5.36 12.00 -4.89
C GLN A 57 4.26 13.07 -4.99
N PHE A 58 4.35 13.97 -5.95
CA PHE A 58 3.41 15.09 -6.12
C PHE A 58 2.25 14.81 -7.08
N ILE A 59 2.22 13.64 -7.73
CA ILE A 59 1.15 13.29 -8.67
C ILE A 59 -0.15 13.00 -7.90
N GLY A 60 -1.24 13.66 -8.29
CA GLY A 60 -2.57 13.47 -7.69
C GLY A 60 -2.85 14.34 -6.47
N GLY A 61 -1.93 15.23 -6.11
CA GLY A 61 -2.11 16.20 -5.03
C GLY A 61 -3.17 17.26 -5.33
N SER A 62 -3.63 17.93 -4.29
CA SER A 62 -4.52 19.10 -4.37
C SER A 62 -4.02 20.20 -3.45
N VAL A 63 -3.50 21.28 -4.03
CA VAL A 63 -3.03 22.43 -3.27
C VAL A 63 -4.16 23.05 -2.45
N ARG A 64 -5.40 23.06 -2.97
CA ARG A 64 -6.57 23.60 -2.26
C ARG A 64 -6.90 22.80 -1.00
N GLU A 65 -6.67 21.49 -1.03
CA GLU A 65 -6.93 20.58 0.09
C GLU A 65 -5.70 20.39 0.99
N GLY A 66 -4.59 21.08 0.69
CA GLY A 66 -3.31 20.89 1.39
C GLY A 66 -2.84 19.43 1.33
N ARG A 67 -3.12 18.74 0.21
CA ARG A 67 -2.81 17.33 0.00
C ARG A 67 -1.70 17.20 -1.02
N ILE A 68 -0.68 16.44 -0.67
CA ILE A 68 0.41 16.07 -1.57
C ILE A 68 0.25 14.63 -2.01
N GLY A 69 0.42 14.42 -3.28
CA GLY A 69 0.37 13.11 -3.87
C GLY A 69 -1.02 12.48 -3.85
N SER A 70 -1.05 11.22 -4.15
CA SER A 70 -2.24 10.37 -4.18
C SER A 70 -2.30 9.49 -2.93
N ALA A 71 -3.35 8.68 -2.81
CA ALA A 71 -3.48 7.69 -1.75
C ALA A 71 -2.51 6.49 -1.89
N VAL A 72 -1.40 6.65 -2.64
CA VAL A 72 -0.34 5.64 -2.80
C VAL A 72 1.02 6.33 -2.81
N ALA A 73 1.89 5.92 -1.88
CA ALA A 73 3.32 6.14 -1.94
C ALA A 73 3.96 4.93 -2.62
N ALA A 74 4.86 5.15 -3.58
CA ALA A 74 5.48 4.08 -4.37
C ALA A 74 6.92 4.42 -4.72
N GLY A 75 7.80 3.44 -4.71
CA GLY A 75 9.22 3.68 -5.01
C GLY A 75 10.11 2.45 -4.93
N TYR A 76 11.40 2.70 -4.84
CA TYR A 76 12.45 1.69 -4.84
C TYR A 76 13.43 1.95 -3.71
N GLY A 77 13.93 0.91 -3.13
CA GLY A 77 14.97 0.96 -2.11
C GLY A 77 15.69 -0.38 -2.01
N ARG A 78 16.60 -0.47 -1.06
CA ARG A 78 17.26 -1.73 -0.76
C ARG A 78 16.61 -2.39 0.43
N VAL A 79 16.51 -3.71 0.39
CA VAL A 79 16.14 -4.57 1.51
C VAL A 79 17.22 -5.62 1.61
N GLN A 80 17.97 -5.62 2.72
CA GLN A 80 19.17 -6.47 2.90
C GLN A 80 20.16 -6.36 1.72
N GLY A 81 20.38 -5.11 1.27
CA GLY A 81 21.27 -4.78 0.18
C GLY A 81 20.71 -5.04 -1.24
N ARG A 82 19.58 -5.71 -1.40
CA ARG A 82 18.94 -6.03 -2.69
C ARG A 82 17.90 -4.98 -3.07
N MET A 83 17.85 -4.64 -4.36
CA MET A 83 16.82 -3.72 -4.86
C MET A 83 15.43 -4.36 -4.80
N VAL A 84 14.47 -3.63 -4.29
CA VAL A 84 13.06 -4.01 -4.20
C VAL A 84 12.18 -2.84 -4.63
N ALA A 85 11.11 -3.11 -5.34
CA ALA A 85 10.04 -2.15 -5.62
C ALA A 85 8.95 -2.31 -4.57
N ALA A 86 8.49 -1.21 -3.95
CA ALA A 86 7.40 -1.30 -2.99
C ALA A 86 6.44 -0.12 -3.12
N TYR A 87 5.17 -0.37 -2.78
CA TYR A 87 4.18 0.68 -2.60
C TYR A 87 3.39 0.46 -1.32
N ALA A 88 2.88 1.55 -0.75
CA ALA A 88 1.99 1.52 0.39
C ALA A 88 0.76 2.40 0.11
N GLN A 89 -0.43 1.89 0.43
CA GLN A 89 -1.66 2.65 0.37
C GLN A 89 -1.78 3.55 1.60
N ASP A 90 -2.13 4.80 1.39
CA ASP A 90 -2.28 5.81 2.43
C ASP A 90 -3.76 5.97 2.81
N PHE A 91 -4.15 5.31 3.88
CA PHE A 91 -5.53 5.39 4.38
C PHE A 91 -5.92 6.80 4.84
N SER A 92 -4.95 7.67 5.18
CA SER A 92 -5.21 9.06 5.56
C SER A 92 -5.75 9.91 4.40
N VAL A 93 -5.51 9.46 3.16
CA VAL A 93 -5.95 10.09 1.92
C VAL A 93 -7.14 9.32 1.35
N LEU A 94 -8.34 9.87 1.49
CA LEU A 94 -9.58 9.28 0.94
C LEU A 94 -9.80 7.80 1.30
N GLY A 95 -9.38 7.36 2.51
CA GLY A 95 -9.50 5.99 2.96
C GLY A 95 -8.65 4.99 2.15
N GLY A 96 -7.53 5.43 1.59
CA GLY A 96 -6.67 4.59 0.76
C GLY A 96 -7.32 4.10 -0.53
N THR A 97 -8.48 4.68 -0.91
CA THR A 97 -9.24 4.20 -2.06
C THR A 97 -8.49 4.42 -3.37
N LEU A 98 -8.61 3.44 -4.27
CA LEU A 98 -7.95 3.43 -5.56
C LEU A 98 -8.78 4.14 -6.62
N GLY A 99 -8.22 5.21 -7.15
CA GLY A 99 -8.68 5.90 -8.34
C GLY A 99 -7.70 5.74 -9.51
N LYS A 100 -7.85 6.59 -10.53
CA LYS A 100 -7.01 6.54 -11.73
C LYS A 100 -5.53 6.74 -11.39
N VAL A 101 -5.21 7.73 -10.59
CA VAL A 101 -3.83 8.11 -10.27
C VAL A 101 -3.13 7.01 -9.48
N GLU A 102 -3.79 6.47 -8.47
CA GLU A 102 -3.28 5.39 -7.66
C GLU A 102 -3.01 4.13 -8.50
N GLY A 103 -3.98 3.79 -9.37
CA GLY A 103 -3.85 2.66 -10.29
C GLY A 103 -2.70 2.82 -11.26
N ASP A 104 -2.54 4.00 -11.86
CA ASP A 104 -1.42 4.29 -12.76
C ASP A 104 -0.06 4.16 -12.04
N LYS A 105 0.06 4.62 -10.79
CA LYS A 105 1.30 4.48 -9.99
C LYS A 105 1.64 3.03 -9.69
N ILE A 106 0.66 2.24 -9.26
CA ILE A 106 0.88 0.81 -8.95
C ILE A 106 1.24 0.04 -10.22
N VAL A 107 0.52 0.25 -11.31
CA VAL A 107 0.78 -0.39 -12.61
C VAL A 107 2.19 -0.05 -13.13
N ASP A 108 2.60 1.22 -13.06
CA ASP A 108 3.94 1.64 -13.47
C ASP A 108 5.03 1.01 -12.59
N LEU A 109 4.80 0.93 -11.27
CA LEU A 109 5.74 0.29 -10.36
C LEU A 109 5.91 -1.21 -10.64
N ILE A 110 4.81 -1.94 -10.84
CA ILE A 110 4.85 -3.37 -11.17
C ILE A 110 5.57 -3.57 -12.51
N ASP A 111 5.25 -2.79 -13.53
CA ASP A 111 5.87 -2.89 -14.84
C ASP A 111 7.40 -2.64 -14.79
N ARG A 112 7.83 -1.66 -13.99
CA ARG A 112 9.27 -1.41 -13.73
C ARG A 112 9.91 -2.55 -12.94
N GLY A 113 9.23 -3.10 -11.92
CA GLY A 113 9.71 -4.26 -11.16
C GLY A 113 10.00 -5.46 -12.08
N ILE A 114 9.08 -5.75 -12.99
CA ILE A 114 9.27 -6.78 -14.04
C ILE A 114 10.50 -6.50 -14.90
N ARG A 115 10.61 -5.27 -15.44
CA ARG A 115 11.73 -4.90 -16.33
C ARG A 115 13.09 -4.92 -15.62
N MET A 116 13.12 -4.49 -14.36
CA MET A 116 14.33 -4.46 -13.55
C MET A 116 14.67 -5.83 -12.93
N ARG A 117 13.75 -6.79 -13.02
CA ARG A 117 13.86 -8.12 -12.40
C ARG A 117 14.11 -8.03 -10.89
N ILE A 118 13.27 -7.29 -10.20
CA ILE A 118 13.32 -7.09 -8.75
C ILE A 118 11.99 -7.46 -8.10
N PRO A 119 12.00 -7.94 -6.84
CA PRO A 119 10.79 -8.25 -6.10
C PRO A 119 9.86 -7.02 -5.97
N ILE A 120 8.57 -7.30 -5.87
CA ILE A 120 7.52 -6.29 -5.73
C ILE A 120 6.77 -6.53 -4.42
N VAL A 121 6.69 -5.51 -3.57
CA VAL A 121 5.96 -5.59 -2.30
C VAL A 121 4.86 -4.54 -2.26
N GLY A 122 3.63 -4.97 -1.99
CA GLY A 122 2.47 -4.10 -1.80
C GLY A 122 2.01 -4.06 -0.35
N ILE A 123 1.99 -2.89 0.27
CA ILE A 123 1.43 -2.67 1.61
C ILE A 123 0.01 -2.15 1.44
N GLN A 124 -0.97 -2.98 1.83
CA GLN A 124 -2.38 -2.75 1.59
C GLN A 124 -3.07 -2.12 2.80
N ASP A 125 -3.77 -1.02 2.58
CA ASP A 125 -4.61 -0.33 3.57
C ASP A 125 -5.65 0.51 2.82
N SER A 126 -6.75 -0.12 2.37
CA SER A 126 -7.66 0.49 1.41
C SER A 126 -9.11 0.06 1.57
N GLY A 127 -10.01 1.02 1.51
CA GLY A 127 -11.45 0.79 1.40
C GLY A 127 -11.92 0.30 0.02
N GLY A 128 -11.02 0.04 -0.94
CA GLY A 128 -11.39 -0.48 -2.26
C GLY A 128 -11.42 0.57 -3.36
N ALA A 129 -12.31 0.41 -4.34
CA ALA A 129 -12.44 1.32 -5.47
C ALA A 129 -12.99 2.69 -5.03
N ARG A 130 -12.43 3.77 -5.58
CA ARG A 130 -12.94 5.13 -5.36
C ARG A 130 -14.27 5.31 -6.09
N ILE A 131 -15.38 5.27 -5.37
CA ILE A 131 -16.74 5.32 -5.92
C ILE A 131 -16.95 6.57 -6.78
N GLN A 132 -16.36 7.71 -6.40
CA GLN A 132 -16.51 8.98 -7.12
C GLN A 132 -15.91 8.96 -8.52
N GLU A 133 -15.00 8.03 -8.81
CA GLU A 133 -14.41 7.85 -10.14
C GLU A 133 -15.11 6.75 -10.95
N GLY A 134 -16.10 6.07 -10.39
CA GLY A 134 -16.97 5.12 -11.06
C GLY A 134 -16.20 4.00 -11.77
N VAL A 135 -16.56 3.74 -13.03
CA VAL A 135 -15.97 2.67 -13.85
C VAL A 135 -14.46 2.83 -14.08
N VAL A 136 -13.92 4.06 -13.99
CA VAL A 136 -12.49 4.32 -14.14
C VAL A 136 -11.70 3.66 -13.03
N ALA A 137 -12.17 3.73 -11.77
CA ALA A 137 -11.54 3.06 -10.64
C ALA A 137 -11.55 1.53 -10.81
N LEU A 138 -12.65 0.97 -11.29
CA LEU A 138 -12.75 -0.48 -11.59
C LEU A 138 -11.78 -0.90 -12.71
N ALA A 139 -11.67 -0.10 -13.76
CA ALA A 139 -10.73 -0.36 -14.85
C ALA A 139 -9.26 -0.37 -14.36
N GLN A 140 -8.93 0.46 -13.37
CA GLN A 140 -7.59 0.46 -12.79
C GLN A 140 -7.28 -0.84 -12.04
N TYR A 141 -8.24 -1.38 -11.28
CA TYR A 141 -8.07 -2.72 -10.69
C TYR A 141 -7.82 -3.79 -11.75
N GLY A 142 -8.55 -3.78 -12.86
CA GLY A 142 -8.31 -4.70 -13.97
C GLY A 142 -6.89 -4.59 -14.55
N ARG A 143 -6.35 -3.37 -14.64
CA ARG A 143 -4.96 -3.14 -15.08
C ARG A 143 -3.93 -3.66 -14.06
N ILE A 144 -4.18 -3.47 -12.77
CA ILE A 144 -3.32 -3.99 -11.69
C ILE A 144 -3.32 -5.52 -11.73
N PHE A 145 -4.50 -6.16 -11.81
CA PHE A 145 -4.61 -7.62 -11.89
C PHE A 145 -3.84 -8.17 -13.08
N LYS A 146 -4.00 -7.54 -14.26
CA LYS A 146 -3.24 -7.92 -15.45
C LYS A 146 -1.74 -7.87 -15.19
N LYS A 147 -1.23 -6.78 -14.60
CA LYS A 147 0.22 -6.64 -14.33
C LYS A 147 0.72 -7.60 -13.24
N THR A 148 -0.08 -7.86 -12.21
CA THR A 148 0.22 -8.88 -11.20
C THR A 148 0.33 -10.28 -11.84
N CYS A 149 -0.58 -10.64 -12.73
CA CYS A 149 -0.50 -11.90 -13.48
C CYS A 149 0.71 -11.94 -14.43
N GLU A 150 1.05 -10.85 -15.10
CA GLU A 150 2.24 -10.75 -15.96
C GLU A 150 3.55 -10.89 -15.15
N ALA A 151 3.56 -10.46 -13.90
CA ALA A 151 4.72 -10.55 -13.00
C ALA A 151 4.87 -11.96 -12.37
N SER A 152 3.79 -12.74 -12.32
CA SER A 152 3.77 -14.09 -11.72
C SER A 152 4.78 -15.02 -12.37
N GLY A 153 5.64 -15.63 -11.55
CA GLY A 153 6.73 -16.50 -12.02
C GLY A 153 7.91 -15.75 -12.63
N LEU A 154 7.89 -14.42 -12.72
CA LEU A 154 9.02 -13.61 -13.20
C LEU A 154 9.78 -12.94 -12.06
N VAL A 155 9.06 -12.41 -11.09
CA VAL A 155 9.61 -11.78 -9.88
C VAL A 155 8.73 -12.10 -8.67
N PRO A 156 9.31 -12.23 -7.47
CA PRO A 156 8.51 -12.41 -6.25
C PRO A 156 7.56 -11.25 -6.02
N GLN A 157 6.32 -11.58 -5.66
CA GLN A 157 5.27 -10.62 -5.34
C GLN A 157 4.73 -10.89 -3.94
N ILE A 158 4.81 -9.94 -3.04
CA ILE A 158 4.39 -10.09 -1.64
C ILE A 158 3.40 -8.99 -1.28
N SER A 159 2.33 -9.36 -0.59
CA SER A 159 1.34 -8.44 -0.04
C SER A 159 1.39 -8.44 1.48
N ILE A 160 1.51 -7.25 2.07
CA ILE A 160 1.39 -7.03 3.52
C ILE A 160 0.09 -6.28 3.75
N ILE A 161 -0.82 -6.86 4.51
CA ILE A 161 -2.11 -6.26 4.81
C ILE A 161 -2.01 -5.59 6.18
N LEU A 162 -2.05 -4.25 6.20
CA LEU A 162 -1.91 -3.44 7.43
C LEU A 162 -3.15 -2.56 7.68
N GLY A 163 -4.28 -2.99 7.17
CA GLY A 163 -5.55 -2.31 7.34
C GLY A 163 -6.68 -3.05 6.64
N PRO A 164 -7.82 -2.39 6.41
CA PRO A 164 -8.87 -2.95 5.59
C PRO A 164 -8.37 -3.16 4.17
N CYS A 165 -8.74 -4.29 3.58
CA CYS A 165 -8.49 -4.64 2.19
C CYS A 165 -9.79 -5.20 1.63
N ALA A 166 -10.63 -4.29 1.12
CA ALA A 166 -12.03 -4.56 0.81
C ALA A 166 -12.36 -4.41 -0.68
N GLY A 167 -13.33 -5.15 -1.15
CA GLY A 167 -13.83 -5.07 -2.52
C GLY A 167 -12.74 -5.36 -3.56
N GLY A 168 -12.55 -4.47 -4.52
CA GLY A 168 -11.51 -4.61 -5.55
C GLY A 168 -10.08 -4.73 -5.00
N ALA A 169 -9.81 -4.15 -3.82
CA ALA A 169 -8.49 -4.19 -3.21
C ALA A 169 -8.07 -5.60 -2.76
N VAL A 170 -9.00 -6.48 -2.44
CA VAL A 170 -8.68 -7.83 -1.92
C VAL A 170 -8.22 -8.80 -3.01
N TYR A 171 -8.63 -8.58 -4.26
CA TYR A 171 -8.28 -9.51 -5.35
C TYR A 171 -6.79 -9.47 -5.72
N GLN A 172 -6.18 -8.29 -5.70
CA GLN A 172 -4.78 -8.18 -6.09
C GLN A 172 -3.84 -8.91 -5.12
N PRO A 173 -3.95 -8.78 -3.78
CA PRO A 173 -3.18 -9.61 -2.85
C PRO A 173 -3.36 -11.11 -3.07
N ALA A 174 -4.59 -11.56 -3.37
CA ALA A 174 -4.87 -12.97 -3.62
C ALA A 174 -4.20 -13.51 -4.92
N LEU A 175 -3.68 -12.63 -5.77
CA LEU A 175 -2.91 -12.98 -6.97
C LEU A 175 -1.39 -12.93 -6.75
N THR A 176 -0.93 -12.50 -5.57
CA THR A 176 0.51 -12.45 -5.23
C THR A 176 0.99 -13.76 -4.62
N ASP A 177 2.31 -13.96 -4.53
CA ASP A 177 2.89 -15.23 -4.09
C ASP A 177 2.74 -15.43 -2.57
N PHE A 178 2.84 -14.36 -1.78
CA PHE A 178 2.73 -14.41 -0.33
C PHE A 178 1.85 -13.29 0.21
N ILE A 179 1.07 -13.61 1.24
CA ILE A 179 0.22 -12.68 1.96
C ILE A 179 0.57 -12.74 3.44
N VAL A 180 0.90 -11.59 4.03
CA VAL A 180 1.16 -11.42 5.46
C VAL A 180 0.09 -10.50 6.04
N MET A 181 -0.49 -10.85 7.16
CA MET A 181 -1.53 -10.09 7.85
C MET A 181 -1.13 -9.76 9.28
N THR A 182 -1.64 -8.67 9.84
CA THR A 182 -1.54 -8.35 11.27
C THR A 182 -2.81 -8.74 12.01
N ARG A 183 -2.66 -9.21 13.26
CA ARG A 183 -3.77 -9.74 14.06
C ARG A 183 -4.89 -8.73 14.29
N GLU A 184 -4.54 -7.49 14.64
CA GLU A 184 -5.53 -6.52 15.13
C GLU A 184 -6.12 -5.62 14.03
N ASN A 185 -5.35 -5.33 12.97
CA ASN A 185 -5.69 -4.25 12.03
C ASN A 185 -6.06 -4.75 10.63
N SER A 186 -5.73 -6.00 10.30
CA SER A 186 -5.86 -6.51 8.93
C SER A 186 -7.16 -7.23 8.69
N HIS A 187 -7.85 -6.83 7.63
CA HIS A 187 -9.07 -7.49 7.19
C HIS A 187 -9.07 -7.65 5.68
N MET A 188 -9.37 -8.83 5.18
CA MET A 188 -9.54 -9.13 3.77
C MET A 188 -10.93 -9.70 3.52
N PHE A 189 -11.75 -9.01 2.72
CA PHE A 189 -13.07 -9.50 2.34
C PHE A 189 -13.55 -8.85 1.04
N VAL A 190 -14.36 -9.58 0.28
CA VAL A 190 -14.93 -9.08 -0.97
C VAL A 190 -15.97 -7.99 -0.70
N THR A 191 -16.76 -8.16 0.36
CA THR A 191 -17.78 -7.20 0.80
C THR A 191 -17.85 -7.18 2.33
N GLY A 192 -18.21 -6.03 2.90
CA GLY A 192 -18.27 -5.85 4.36
C GLY A 192 -19.47 -6.49 5.04
N PRO A 193 -19.49 -6.58 6.39
CA PRO A 193 -20.53 -7.22 7.18
C PRO A 193 -21.94 -6.70 6.89
N ASP A 194 -22.12 -5.40 6.67
CA ASP A 194 -23.44 -4.80 6.39
C ASP A 194 -24.05 -5.32 5.09
N VAL A 195 -23.22 -5.53 4.06
CA VAL A 195 -23.67 -6.07 2.77
C VAL A 195 -23.96 -7.56 2.90
N VAL A 196 -23.15 -8.30 3.65
CA VAL A 196 -23.42 -9.72 3.99
C VAL A 196 -24.76 -9.84 4.68
N ALA A 197 -24.99 -9.05 5.73
CA ALA A 197 -26.24 -9.05 6.46
C ALA A 197 -27.46 -8.71 5.58
N ALA A 198 -27.32 -7.74 4.69
CA ALA A 198 -28.39 -7.34 3.75
C ALA A 198 -28.70 -8.40 2.69
N THR A 199 -27.69 -9.20 2.28
CA THR A 199 -27.81 -10.14 1.17
C THR A 199 -28.16 -11.55 1.61
N THR A 200 -27.53 -12.04 2.72
CA THR A 200 -27.68 -13.42 3.23
C THR A 200 -28.46 -13.50 4.52
N GLY A 201 -28.65 -12.37 5.22
CA GLY A 201 -29.21 -12.32 6.56
C GLY A 201 -28.24 -12.67 7.69
N GLU A 202 -27.01 -13.05 7.36
CA GLU A 202 -25.99 -13.43 8.34
C GLU A 202 -25.39 -12.19 9.02
N LYS A 203 -25.24 -12.23 10.32
CA LYS A 203 -24.58 -11.18 11.10
C LYS A 203 -23.21 -11.68 11.51
N VAL A 204 -22.17 -11.04 10.96
CA VAL A 204 -20.77 -11.36 11.21
C VAL A 204 -20.01 -10.10 11.58
N THR A 205 -18.99 -10.22 12.40
CA THR A 205 -18.02 -9.15 12.67
C THR A 205 -17.00 -9.07 11.54
N LEU A 206 -16.20 -7.99 11.52
CA LEU A 206 -15.09 -7.86 10.57
C LEU A 206 -14.07 -9.00 10.73
N ASP A 207 -13.75 -9.36 11.98
CA ASP A 207 -12.79 -10.41 12.29
C ASP A 207 -13.30 -11.79 11.89
N GLU A 208 -14.57 -12.11 12.14
CA GLU A 208 -15.19 -13.37 11.72
C GLU A 208 -15.31 -13.49 10.20
N LEU A 209 -15.50 -12.36 9.51
CA LEU A 209 -15.64 -12.35 8.05
C LEU A 209 -14.28 -12.48 7.34
N GLY A 210 -13.27 -11.77 7.81
CA GLY A 210 -12.01 -11.69 7.06
C GLY A 210 -10.81 -11.21 7.88
N GLY A 211 -10.79 -11.46 9.19
CA GLY A 211 -9.66 -11.16 10.04
C GLY A 211 -8.46 -12.09 9.78
N ALA A 212 -7.27 -11.69 10.26
CA ALA A 212 -6.03 -12.43 10.07
C ALA A 212 -6.11 -13.89 10.58
N THR A 213 -6.80 -14.12 11.69
CA THR A 213 -6.99 -15.48 12.25
C THR A 213 -7.76 -16.38 11.29
N ILE A 214 -8.82 -15.86 10.66
CA ILE A 214 -9.61 -16.62 9.68
C ILE A 214 -8.76 -16.98 8.46
N HIS A 215 -8.05 -16.01 7.93
CA HIS A 215 -7.27 -16.22 6.71
C HIS A 215 -6.00 -17.05 6.93
N ASN A 216 -5.44 -17.05 8.13
CA ASN A 216 -4.25 -17.84 8.43
C ASN A 216 -4.58 -19.29 8.82
N PHE A 217 -5.65 -19.52 9.61
CA PHE A 217 -5.92 -20.84 10.18
C PHE A 217 -7.11 -21.59 9.57
N GLN A 218 -8.03 -20.91 8.91
CA GLN A 218 -9.22 -21.54 8.33
C GLN A 218 -9.23 -21.55 6.81
N SER A 219 -9.06 -20.37 6.15
CA SER A 219 -9.10 -20.30 4.69
C SER A 219 -7.77 -20.61 4.03
N GLY A 220 -6.65 -20.42 4.73
CA GLY A 220 -5.31 -20.58 4.19
C GLY A 220 -4.88 -19.52 3.17
N VAL A 221 -5.61 -18.40 3.08
CA VAL A 221 -5.28 -17.30 2.16
C VAL A 221 -4.05 -16.53 2.65
N ALA A 222 -3.92 -16.30 3.96
CA ALA A 222 -2.74 -15.66 4.52
C ALA A 222 -1.69 -16.70 4.92
N HIS A 223 -0.44 -16.43 4.58
CA HIS A 223 0.69 -17.33 4.82
C HIS A 223 1.35 -17.09 6.18
N HIS A 224 1.24 -15.87 6.71
CA HIS A 224 1.79 -15.51 8.02
C HIS A 224 0.91 -14.47 8.71
N MET A 225 0.80 -14.58 10.03
CA MET A 225 0.11 -13.64 10.90
C MET A 225 1.09 -13.08 11.92
N ALA A 226 1.33 -11.77 11.86
CA ALA A 226 2.16 -11.03 12.82
C ALA A 226 1.27 -10.33 13.87
N ASP A 227 1.83 -9.97 15.00
CA ASP A 227 1.09 -9.24 16.04
C ASP A 227 1.10 -7.72 15.78
N THR A 228 2.18 -7.18 15.19
CA THR A 228 2.31 -5.73 14.89
C THR A 228 2.63 -5.46 13.42
N GLU A 229 2.53 -4.18 13.00
CA GLU A 229 2.92 -3.75 11.65
C GLU A 229 4.43 -3.93 11.44
N GLU A 230 5.24 -3.64 12.46
CA GLU A 230 6.69 -3.78 12.44
C GLU A 230 7.10 -5.26 12.26
N GLU A 231 6.49 -6.16 13.02
CA GLU A 231 6.75 -7.61 12.88
C GLU A 231 6.37 -8.14 11.50
N ALA A 232 5.25 -7.67 10.92
CA ALA A 232 4.85 -8.05 9.57
C ALA A 232 5.87 -7.58 8.52
N ILE A 233 6.39 -6.35 8.68
CA ILE A 233 7.41 -5.78 7.80
C ILE A 233 8.72 -6.56 7.94
N ASP A 234 9.19 -6.82 9.17
CA ASP A 234 10.42 -7.56 9.43
C ASP A 234 10.35 -9.00 8.94
N TYR A 235 9.18 -9.65 9.07
CA TYR A 235 8.97 -10.97 8.49
C TYR A 235 9.15 -10.96 6.97
N VAL A 236 8.58 -9.98 6.26
CA VAL A 236 8.71 -9.89 4.80
C VAL A 236 10.14 -9.54 4.39
N ARG A 237 10.85 -8.69 5.15
CA ARG A 237 12.28 -8.44 4.93
C ARG A 237 13.08 -9.74 5.03
N SER A 238 12.81 -10.55 6.04
CA SER A 238 13.44 -11.87 6.22
C SER A 238 13.05 -12.86 5.12
N LEU A 239 11.76 -12.89 4.72
CA LEU A 239 11.28 -13.75 3.64
C LEU A 239 12.00 -13.46 2.32
N LEU A 240 12.21 -12.19 2.00
CA LEU A 240 12.93 -11.77 0.80
C LEU A 240 14.36 -12.32 0.74
N ASP A 241 15.01 -12.59 1.87
CA ASP A 241 16.36 -13.16 1.91
C ASP A 241 16.41 -14.62 1.40
N TYR A 242 15.30 -15.34 1.54
CA TYR A 242 15.16 -16.72 1.03
C TYR A 242 14.73 -16.78 -0.44
N LEU A 243 14.17 -15.68 -0.97
CA LEU A 243 13.65 -15.66 -2.33
C LEU A 243 14.68 -15.13 -3.34
N PRO A 244 14.67 -15.63 -4.60
CA PRO A 244 15.49 -15.03 -5.64
C PRO A 244 15.02 -13.61 -5.96
N SER A 245 15.82 -12.83 -6.71
CA SER A 245 15.38 -11.50 -7.20
C SER A 245 14.42 -11.65 -8.39
N SER A 246 14.60 -12.70 -9.18
CA SER A 246 13.76 -13.04 -10.34
C SER A 246 13.99 -14.50 -10.75
#